data_e1090f78545958b881fd42784ecfb22a
#
_entry.id   e1090f78545958b881fd42784ecfb22a
#
_cell.length_a   1.000
_cell.length_b   1.000
_cell.length_c   1.000
_cell.angle_alpha   90.00
_cell.angle_beta   90.00
_cell.angle_gamma   90.00
#
_symmetry.space_group_name_H-M   'P 1'
#
loop_
_entity.id
_entity.type
_entity.pdbx_description
1 polymer ?
#
loop_
_entity_poly.entity_id
_entity_poly.type
_entity_poly.pdbx_seq_one_letter_code
_entity_poly.pdbx_strand_id
1 'polypeptide(L)'
;MEVAARKENPAARRDGQSVFALLRGKTFEARLIAEDATTLLESLRKAEVISSASTDFSDYRIKFNNGPLPDLDEAIKAGNQFLIDLADGKKFDGAISSFTVRIPRGIMLPEAILIIDVLAVQTNKEVPTISVGEIKTYADQGGHTPRSDLATARAQMGLYAHALDVTIDSLNLSGKINVSNFGFLVLTYPGSNRPSVRGKEDLRYQRERSKRGFELLEQAAHLMNGEYGGGDSEEEPDLIDLVLNATTSFQDSCVAFCERADSCYQRALDANDGVALGDDVERFLNGIALDRAEALIKGTKPKNGAESDLLARLTDPLPELP
;
A
#
# COMPACT_ATOMS: atom_id res chain seq x y z
N MET A 1 -12.40 12.77 -0.68
CA MET A 1 -11.47 12.83 -1.83
C MET A 1 -12.19 12.52 -3.14
N GLU A 2 -12.86 11.40 -3.31
CA GLU A 2 -13.59 11.02 -4.53
C GLU A 2 -14.62 12.08 -5.00
N VAL A 3 -15.43 12.63 -4.10
CA VAL A 3 -16.41 13.68 -4.43
C VAL A 3 -15.70 14.95 -4.91
N ALA A 4 -14.60 15.34 -4.28
CA ALA A 4 -13.80 16.49 -4.71
C ALA A 4 -13.18 16.27 -6.09
N ALA A 5 -12.59 15.09 -6.33
CA ALA A 5 -12.03 14.73 -7.64
C ALA A 5 -13.08 14.77 -8.74
N ARG A 6 -14.31 14.29 -8.47
CA ARG A 6 -15.41 14.34 -9.44
C ARG A 6 -15.93 15.77 -9.71
N LYS A 7 -15.86 16.69 -8.74
CA LYS A 7 -16.16 18.10 -8.97
C LYS A 7 -15.14 18.76 -9.90
N GLU A 8 -13.86 18.44 -9.75
CA GLU A 8 -12.77 18.99 -10.58
C GLU A 8 -12.75 18.35 -11.99
N ASN A 9 -12.94 17.04 -12.07
CA ASN A 9 -12.90 16.31 -13.34
C ASN A 9 -14.01 15.25 -13.39
N PRO A 10 -15.19 15.56 -13.99
CA PRO A 10 -16.30 14.62 -14.11
C PRO A 10 -15.94 13.35 -14.92
N ALA A 11 -14.90 13.42 -15.76
CA ALA A 11 -14.38 12.31 -16.55
C ALA A 11 -13.25 11.55 -15.85
N ALA A 12 -12.89 11.94 -14.59
CA ALA A 12 -11.87 11.25 -13.82
C ALA A 12 -12.13 9.73 -13.78
N ARG A 13 -11.06 8.97 -13.92
CA ARG A 13 -11.11 7.51 -14.00
C ARG A 13 -11.96 6.95 -12.87
N ARG A 14 -12.91 6.10 -13.22
CA ARG A 14 -13.51 5.20 -12.25
C ARG A 14 -12.46 4.13 -11.97
N ASP A 15 -11.77 4.24 -10.86
CA ASP A 15 -10.82 3.25 -10.41
C ASP A 15 -11.57 1.99 -9.97
N GLY A 16 -12.00 1.21 -10.96
CA GLY A 16 -12.52 -0.13 -10.77
C GLY A 16 -11.53 -1.11 -11.38
N GLN A 17 -11.01 -2.02 -10.60
CA GLN A 17 -10.29 -3.16 -11.17
C GLN A 17 -11.21 -3.89 -12.16
N SER A 18 -10.67 -4.29 -13.31
CA SER A 18 -11.45 -5.06 -14.27
C SER A 18 -11.95 -6.36 -13.64
N VAL A 19 -13.16 -6.79 -13.98
CA VAL A 19 -13.74 -8.06 -13.51
C VAL A 19 -12.78 -9.23 -13.75
N PHE A 20 -12.08 -9.22 -14.89
CA PHE A 20 -11.07 -10.24 -15.21
C PHE A 20 -9.87 -10.22 -14.25
N ALA A 21 -9.38 -9.04 -13.87
CA ALA A 21 -8.28 -8.91 -12.91
C ALA A 21 -8.71 -9.44 -11.52
N LEU A 22 -9.93 -9.10 -11.09
CA LEU A 22 -10.50 -9.60 -9.83
C LEU A 22 -10.67 -11.13 -9.84
N LEU A 23 -11.21 -11.69 -10.92
CA LEU A 23 -11.39 -13.14 -11.05
C LEU A 23 -10.05 -13.86 -11.07
N ARG A 24 -9.03 -13.32 -11.78
CA ARG A 24 -7.69 -13.88 -11.81
C ARG A 24 -7.05 -13.87 -10.42
N GLY A 25 -7.19 -12.76 -9.67
CA GLY A 25 -6.73 -12.62 -8.30
C GLY A 25 -7.33 -13.71 -7.40
N LYS A 26 -8.66 -13.77 -7.35
CA LYS A 26 -9.40 -14.77 -6.56
C LYS A 26 -9.04 -16.21 -6.90
N THR A 27 -8.86 -16.51 -8.20
CA THR A 27 -8.49 -17.86 -8.64
C THR A 27 -7.08 -18.21 -8.21
N PHE A 28 -6.13 -17.27 -8.29
CA PHE A 28 -4.76 -17.47 -7.84
C PHE A 28 -4.69 -17.71 -6.35
N GLU A 29 -5.31 -16.84 -5.55
CA GLU A 29 -5.39 -16.99 -4.10
C GLU A 29 -6.02 -18.32 -3.70
N ALA A 30 -7.16 -18.71 -4.30
CA ALA A 30 -7.83 -19.96 -4.01
C ALA A 30 -6.92 -21.18 -4.26
N ARG A 31 -6.07 -21.13 -5.29
CA ARG A 31 -5.09 -22.20 -5.56
C ARG A 31 -3.96 -22.24 -4.54
N LEU A 32 -3.52 -21.07 -4.06
CA LEU A 32 -2.46 -21.00 -3.04
C LEU A 32 -2.86 -21.61 -1.72
N ILE A 33 -4.14 -21.42 -1.33
CA ILE A 33 -4.66 -21.89 -0.04
C ILE A 33 -5.36 -23.27 -0.12
N ALA A 34 -5.50 -23.85 -1.33
CA ALA A 34 -6.03 -25.19 -1.50
C ALA A 34 -5.14 -26.23 -0.79
N GLU A 35 -5.73 -27.35 -0.40
CA GLU A 35 -5.02 -28.49 0.21
C GLU A 35 -4.18 -28.05 1.44
N ASP A 36 -4.83 -27.35 2.38
CA ASP A 36 -4.21 -26.81 3.59
C ASP A 36 -3.00 -25.89 3.27
N ALA A 37 -3.10 -25.15 2.17
CA ALA A 37 -2.08 -24.22 1.70
C ALA A 37 -0.70 -24.87 1.42
N THR A 38 -0.65 -26.13 1.07
CA THR A 38 0.59 -26.85 0.82
C THR A 38 1.48 -26.10 -0.17
N THR A 39 0.92 -25.64 -1.30
CA THR A 39 1.66 -24.87 -2.32
C THR A 39 2.21 -23.55 -1.78
N LEU A 40 1.45 -22.83 -0.96
CA LEU A 40 1.88 -21.58 -0.34
C LEU A 40 3.01 -21.85 0.66
N LEU A 41 2.82 -22.79 1.59
CA LEU A 41 3.81 -23.13 2.61
C LEU A 41 5.13 -23.61 2.01
N GLU A 42 5.09 -24.45 0.97
CA GLU A 42 6.29 -24.87 0.25
C GLU A 42 7.05 -23.70 -0.38
N SER A 43 6.29 -22.76 -0.99
CA SER A 43 6.89 -21.58 -1.62
C SER A 43 7.50 -20.63 -0.59
N LEU A 44 6.84 -20.45 0.57
CA LEU A 44 7.35 -19.61 1.68
C LEU A 44 8.60 -20.24 2.32
N ARG A 45 8.64 -21.57 2.49
CA ARG A 45 9.86 -22.29 2.96
C ARG A 45 11.02 -22.13 1.99
N LYS A 46 10.77 -22.30 0.69
CA LYS A 46 11.78 -22.16 -0.36
C LYS A 46 12.37 -20.74 -0.40
N ALA A 47 11.55 -19.74 -0.12
CA ALA A 47 11.97 -18.34 -0.05
C ALA A 47 12.51 -17.92 1.33
N GLU A 48 12.66 -18.87 2.26
CA GLU A 48 13.14 -18.63 3.63
C GLU A 48 12.29 -17.61 4.44
N VAL A 49 11.03 -17.42 4.05
CA VAL A 49 10.07 -16.57 4.79
C VAL A 49 9.64 -17.25 6.09
N ILE A 50 9.45 -18.57 6.04
CA ILE A 50 9.19 -19.42 7.19
C ILE A 50 10.23 -20.52 7.27
N SER A 51 10.36 -21.16 8.44
CA SER A 51 11.34 -22.24 8.61
C SER A 51 10.96 -23.49 7.80
N SER A 52 11.92 -24.35 7.54
CA SER A 52 11.67 -25.64 6.85
C SER A 52 10.74 -26.58 7.62
N ALA A 53 10.64 -26.40 8.94
CA ALA A 53 9.77 -27.17 9.81
C ALA A 53 8.37 -26.56 9.99
N SER A 54 8.12 -25.37 9.49
CA SER A 54 6.83 -24.67 9.63
C SER A 54 5.73 -25.38 8.85
N THR A 55 4.64 -25.74 9.50
CA THR A 55 3.52 -26.51 8.90
C THR A 55 2.15 -25.94 9.19
N ASP A 56 2.07 -24.99 10.14
CA ASP A 56 0.78 -24.47 10.58
C ASP A 56 0.15 -23.58 9.50
N PHE A 57 -1.13 -23.78 9.26
CA PHE A 57 -1.92 -22.92 8.39
C PHE A 57 -3.29 -22.64 9.00
N SER A 58 -3.78 -21.42 8.80
CA SER A 58 -5.14 -21.03 9.15
C SER A 58 -5.69 -20.09 8.08
N ASP A 59 -6.86 -20.40 7.53
CA ASP A 59 -7.58 -19.53 6.61
C ASP A 59 -8.73 -18.84 7.33
N TYR A 60 -8.59 -17.55 7.58
CA TYR A 60 -9.61 -16.75 8.26
C TYR A 60 -10.82 -16.47 7.36
N ARG A 61 -10.66 -16.50 6.03
CA ARG A 61 -11.76 -16.34 5.08
C ARG A 61 -12.75 -17.50 5.18
N ILE A 62 -12.26 -18.74 5.21
CA ILE A 62 -13.11 -19.92 5.35
C ILE A 62 -13.71 -19.96 6.75
N LYS A 63 -12.92 -19.67 7.77
CA LYS A 63 -13.32 -19.76 9.17
C LYS A 63 -14.46 -18.82 9.55
N PHE A 64 -14.50 -17.60 8.94
CA PHE A 64 -15.44 -16.54 9.31
C PHE A 64 -16.41 -16.16 8.18
N ASN A 65 -16.45 -16.90 7.09
CA ASN A 65 -17.30 -16.62 5.94
C ASN A 65 -18.43 -17.66 5.80
N ASN A 66 -19.22 -17.82 6.86
CA ASN A 66 -20.33 -18.79 6.91
C ASN A 66 -21.64 -18.24 6.32
N GLY A 67 -21.62 -17.10 5.64
CA GLY A 67 -22.79 -16.44 5.09
C GLY A 67 -22.52 -15.72 3.77
N PRO A 68 -23.48 -14.96 3.24
CA PRO A 68 -23.32 -14.19 2.01
C PRO A 68 -22.31 -13.05 2.15
N LEU A 69 -22.00 -12.62 3.38
CA LEU A 69 -20.96 -11.63 3.70
C LEU A 69 -20.09 -12.19 4.83
N PRO A 70 -18.76 -11.91 4.80
CA PRO A 70 -17.85 -12.33 5.87
C PRO A 70 -18.23 -11.59 7.17
N ASP A 71 -18.18 -12.31 8.30
CA ASP A 71 -18.28 -11.70 9.62
C ASP A 71 -16.93 -11.10 10.00
N LEU A 72 -16.70 -9.84 9.63
CA LEU A 72 -15.45 -9.15 9.86
C LEU A 72 -15.21 -8.86 11.34
N ASP A 73 -16.26 -8.65 12.13
CA ASP A 73 -16.12 -8.42 13.58
C ASP A 73 -15.66 -9.69 14.30
N GLU A 74 -16.19 -10.85 13.94
CA GLU A 74 -15.70 -12.13 14.47
C GLU A 74 -14.28 -12.44 14.00
N ALA A 75 -13.94 -12.11 12.75
CA ALA A 75 -12.58 -12.26 12.25
C ALA A 75 -11.57 -11.37 13.01
N ILE A 76 -11.93 -10.12 13.32
CA ILE A 76 -11.11 -9.20 14.13
C ILE A 76 -10.95 -9.73 15.55
N LYS A 77 -12.03 -10.16 16.21
CA LYS A 77 -11.97 -10.72 17.57
C LYS A 77 -11.05 -11.94 17.62
N ALA A 78 -11.17 -12.84 16.65
CA ALA A 78 -10.32 -14.02 16.56
C ALA A 78 -8.85 -13.66 16.27
N GLY A 79 -8.61 -12.63 15.44
CA GLY A 79 -7.27 -12.09 15.19
C GLY A 79 -6.65 -11.53 16.47
N ASN A 80 -7.39 -10.71 17.21
CA ASN A 80 -6.95 -10.17 18.49
C ASN A 80 -6.66 -11.29 19.51
N GLN A 81 -7.52 -12.30 19.62
CA GLN A 81 -7.29 -13.43 20.50
C GLN A 81 -6.05 -14.23 20.08
N PHE A 82 -5.82 -14.40 18.77
CA PHE A 82 -4.62 -15.07 18.28
C PHE A 82 -3.35 -14.32 18.69
N LEU A 83 -3.34 -12.98 18.61
CA LEU A 83 -2.21 -12.16 19.04
C LEU A 83 -1.97 -12.29 20.56
N ILE A 84 -3.02 -12.29 21.37
CA ILE A 84 -2.95 -12.51 22.83
C ILE A 84 -2.35 -13.90 23.11
N ASP A 85 -2.85 -14.92 22.46
CA ASP A 85 -2.39 -16.32 22.62
C ASP A 85 -0.89 -16.45 22.26
N LEU A 86 -0.43 -15.77 21.18
CA LEU A 86 1.00 -15.73 20.80
C LEU A 86 1.85 -15.06 21.88
N ALA A 87 1.39 -13.94 22.42
CA ALA A 87 2.08 -13.22 23.48
C ALA A 87 2.16 -14.04 24.77
N ASP A 88 1.19 -14.93 25.02
CA ASP A 88 1.14 -15.85 26.15
C ASP A 88 1.88 -17.17 25.89
N GLY A 89 2.59 -17.27 24.75
CA GLY A 89 3.50 -18.39 24.45
C GLY A 89 2.91 -19.52 23.61
N LYS A 90 1.72 -19.34 23.02
CA LYS A 90 1.18 -20.31 22.06
C LYS A 90 2.13 -20.45 20.88
N LYS A 91 2.39 -21.68 20.49
CA LYS A 91 3.22 -22.00 19.33
C LYS A 91 2.37 -22.02 18.07
N PHE A 92 2.89 -21.31 17.05
CA PHE A 92 2.35 -21.33 15.70
C PHE A 92 3.49 -20.96 14.75
N ASP A 93 3.90 -21.88 13.90
CA ASP A 93 4.96 -21.69 12.93
C ASP A 93 4.44 -22.00 11.53
N GLY A 94 4.10 -20.95 10.76
CA GLY A 94 3.49 -21.13 9.46
C GLY A 94 2.87 -19.88 8.88
N ALA A 95 1.69 -20.01 8.27
CA ALA A 95 1.02 -18.92 7.58
C ALA A 95 -0.47 -18.79 7.97
N ILE A 96 -0.97 -17.56 7.94
CA ILE A 96 -2.39 -17.24 8.08
C ILE A 96 -2.84 -16.46 6.87
N SER A 97 -3.89 -16.88 6.19
CA SER A 97 -4.51 -16.10 5.11
C SER A 97 -5.69 -15.27 5.61
N SER A 98 -5.90 -14.13 4.98
CA SER A 98 -7.02 -13.22 5.23
C SER A 98 -7.13 -12.75 6.68
N PHE A 99 -5.98 -12.51 7.32
CA PHE A 99 -5.95 -11.98 8.69
C PHE A 99 -6.54 -10.58 8.73
N THR A 100 -7.52 -10.35 9.60
CA THR A 100 -8.29 -9.11 9.61
C THR A 100 -7.92 -8.25 10.80
N VAL A 101 -7.58 -6.98 10.54
CA VAL A 101 -7.26 -5.99 11.55
C VAL A 101 -8.11 -4.74 11.37
N ARG A 102 -8.30 -4.00 12.46
CA ARG A 102 -9.05 -2.75 12.48
C ARG A 102 -8.12 -1.58 12.77
N ILE A 103 -8.16 -0.56 11.91
CA ILE A 103 -7.64 0.75 12.25
C ILE A 103 -8.79 1.52 12.90
N PRO A 104 -8.65 1.95 14.16
CA PRO A 104 -9.72 2.64 14.86
C PRO A 104 -10.07 3.97 14.18
N ARG A 105 -11.30 4.41 14.39
CA ARG A 105 -11.76 5.71 13.89
C ARG A 105 -10.92 6.83 14.48
N GLY A 106 -10.34 7.65 13.63
CA GLY A 106 -9.72 8.93 13.97
C GLY A 106 -10.69 10.11 13.77
N ILE A 107 -10.24 11.31 14.04
CA ILE A 107 -11.08 12.52 13.91
C ILE A 107 -11.51 12.74 12.45
N MET A 108 -10.61 12.56 11.49
CA MET A 108 -10.88 12.70 10.06
C MET A 108 -10.85 11.37 9.27
N LEU A 109 -10.54 10.27 9.94
CA LEU A 109 -10.48 8.96 9.32
C LEU A 109 -11.67 8.13 9.76
N PRO A 110 -12.46 7.59 8.83
CA PRO A 110 -13.43 6.56 9.17
C PRO A 110 -12.67 5.35 9.71
N GLU A 111 -13.34 4.55 10.53
CA GLU A 111 -12.83 3.22 10.87
C GLU A 111 -12.53 2.45 9.58
N ALA A 112 -11.36 1.84 9.51
CA ALA A 112 -10.95 1.02 8.38
C ALA A 112 -10.70 -0.42 8.83
N ILE A 113 -11.24 -1.36 8.08
CA ILE A 113 -10.98 -2.79 8.26
C ILE A 113 -10.06 -3.22 7.13
N LEU A 114 -8.91 -3.76 7.49
CA LEU A 114 -7.92 -4.27 6.55
C LEU A 114 -7.88 -5.80 6.62
N ILE A 115 -7.93 -6.42 5.46
CA ILE A 115 -7.74 -7.87 5.31
C ILE A 115 -6.36 -8.07 4.72
N ILE A 116 -5.45 -8.63 5.51
CA ILE A 116 -4.08 -8.91 5.10
C ILE A 116 -4.07 -10.23 4.34
N ASP A 117 -3.57 -10.23 3.12
CA ASP A 117 -3.63 -11.41 2.24
C ASP A 117 -2.98 -12.63 2.90
N VAL A 118 -1.77 -12.45 3.46
CA VAL A 118 -1.07 -13.51 4.16
C VAL A 118 -0.13 -12.97 5.23
N LEU A 119 -0.11 -13.63 6.39
CA LEU A 119 0.90 -13.44 7.43
C LEU A 119 1.78 -14.68 7.51
N ALA A 120 3.08 -14.49 7.68
CA ALA A 120 4.00 -15.52 8.13
C ALA A 120 4.30 -15.31 9.62
N VAL A 121 4.14 -16.36 10.42
CA VAL A 121 4.32 -16.32 11.87
C VAL A 121 5.42 -17.30 12.26
N GLN A 122 6.36 -16.84 13.10
CA GLN A 122 7.48 -17.63 13.61
C GLN A 122 7.56 -17.47 15.14
N THR A 123 7.36 -18.55 15.87
CA THR A 123 7.44 -18.60 17.33
C THR A 123 8.72 -19.28 17.84
N ASN A 124 9.59 -19.69 16.93
CA ASN A 124 10.88 -20.29 17.23
C ASN A 124 11.98 -19.25 17.57
N LYS A 125 11.63 -17.97 17.60
CA LYS A 125 12.48 -16.84 18.01
C LYS A 125 12.24 -16.49 19.47
N GLU A 126 13.13 -15.69 20.04
CA GLU A 126 12.99 -15.18 21.41
C GLU A 126 11.65 -14.44 21.62
N VAL A 127 11.26 -13.64 20.65
CA VAL A 127 9.96 -12.99 20.58
C VAL A 127 9.24 -13.48 19.32
N PRO A 128 7.96 -13.91 19.41
CA PRO A 128 7.17 -14.26 18.26
C PRO A 128 7.23 -13.15 17.20
N THR A 129 7.52 -13.52 15.96
CA THR A 129 7.69 -12.55 14.87
C THR A 129 6.66 -12.80 13.79
N ILE A 130 5.97 -11.72 13.37
CA ILE A 130 4.99 -11.71 12.30
C ILE A 130 5.57 -10.94 11.13
N SER A 131 5.53 -11.52 9.93
CA SER A 131 5.87 -10.86 8.66
C SER A 131 4.64 -10.75 7.79
N VAL A 132 4.38 -9.56 7.23
CA VAL A 132 3.25 -9.32 6.33
C VAL A 132 3.60 -9.73 4.91
N GLY A 133 2.64 -10.29 4.19
CA GLY A 133 2.76 -10.63 2.79
C GLY A 133 1.59 -10.13 1.97
N GLU A 134 1.85 -9.88 0.70
CA GLU A 134 0.88 -9.44 -0.30
C GLU A 134 0.87 -10.40 -1.47
N ILE A 135 -0.31 -10.74 -1.98
CA ILE A 135 -0.51 -11.65 -3.11
C ILE A 135 -0.89 -10.84 -4.35
N LYS A 136 -0.14 -10.97 -5.42
CA LYS A 136 -0.41 -10.29 -6.69
C LYS A 136 -0.29 -11.26 -7.87
N THR A 137 -1.08 -11.00 -8.91
CA THR A 137 -1.15 -11.86 -10.11
C THR A 137 -0.28 -11.39 -11.26
N TYR A 138 0.54 -10.36 -11.08
CA TYR A 138 1.54 -10.04 -12.09
C TYR A 138 2.76 -10.94 -11.96
N ALA A 139 3.47 -11.11 -13.08
CA ALA A 139 4.61 -12.02 -13.14
C ALA A 139 5.82 -11.47 -12.38
N ASP A 140 6.47 -12.33 -11.61
CA ASP A 140 7.78 -12.04 -11.05
C ASP A 140 8.84 -12.19 -12.15
N GLN A 141 9.33 -11.06 -12.63
CA GLN A 141 10.37 -10.99 -13.66
C GLN A 141 11.76 -10.73 -13.04
N GLY A 142 11.94 -11.03 -11.77
CA GLY A 142 13.16 -10.73 -11.04
C GLY A 142 13.42 -9.21 -10.98
N GLY A 143 14.62 -8.76 -11.36
CA GLY A 143 14.97 -7.33 -11.42
C GLY A 143 14.13 -6.51 -12.40
N HIS A 144 13.45 -7.14 -13.36
CA HIS A 144 12.64 -6.48 -14.39
C HIS A 144 11.16 -6.37 -14.05
N THR A 145 10.74 -6.81 -12.86
CA THR A 145 9.35 -6.58 -12.40
C THR A 145 9.09 -5.07 -12.29
N PRO A 146 7.98 -4.53 -12.88
CA PRO A 146 7.73 -3.10 -12.89
C PRO A 146 7.79 -2.47 -11.49
N ARG A 147 8.55 -1.40 -11.35
CA ARG A 147 8.74 -0.73 -10.05
C ARG A 147 7.45 -0.17 -9.48
N SER A 148 6.55 0.35 -10.34
CA SER A 148 5.22 0.83 -9.95
C SER A 148 4.39 -0.26 -9.27
N ASP A 149 4.40 -1.48 -9.83
CA ASP A 149 3.66 -2.62 -9.28
C ASP A 149 4.21 -3.02 -7.91
N LEU A 150 5.55 -3.11 -7.80
CA LEU A 150 6.23 -3.39 -6.54
C LEU A 150 6.01 -2.28 -5.50
N ALA A 151 6.04 -1.01 -5.91
CA ALA A 151 5.83 0.12 -5.02
C ALA A 151 4.43 0.09 -4.40
N THR A 152 3.40 -0.20 -5.21
CA THR A 152 2.02 -0.34 -4.75
C THR A 152 1.87 -1.48 -3.74
N ALA A 153 2.41 -2.66 -4.05
CA ALA A 153 2.36 -3.81 -3.16
C ALA A 153 3.12 -3.56 -1.84
N ARG A 154 4.30 -2.93 -1.91
CA ARG A 154 5.07 -2.55 -0.71
C ARG A 154 4.32 -1.52 0.14
N ALA A 155 3.64 -0.56 -0.48
CA ALA A 155 2.84 0.42 0.25
C ALA A 155 1.66 -0.25 0.99
N GLN A 156 0.98 -1.21 0.37
CA GLN A 156 -0.04 -2.02 1.04
C GLN A 156 0.53 -2.80 2.23
N MET A 157 1.66 -3.50 2.05
CA MET A 157 2.32 -4.19 3.15
C MET A 157 2.77 -3.25 4.27
N GLY A 158 3.24 -2.04 3.94
CA GLY A 158 3.58 -1.01 4.93
C GLY A 158 2.39 -0.58 5.77
N LEU A 159 1.22 -0.42 5.13
CA LEU A 159 -0.04 -0.15 5.81
C LEU A 159 -0.47 -1.32 6.71
N TYR A 160 -0.35 -2.55 6.24
CA TYR A 160 -0.64 -3.74 7.04
C TYR A 160 0.25 -3.86 8.28
N ALA A 161 1.56 -3.64 8.11
CA ALA A 161 2.50 -3.66 9.23
C ALA A 161 2.17 -2.59 10.27
N HIS A 162 1.85 -1.37 9.83
CA HIS A 162 1.41 -0.30 10.72
C HIS A 162 0.10 -0.64 11.44
N ALA A 163 -0.88 -1.19 10.74
CA ALA A 163 -2.15 -1.60 11.35
C ALA A 163 -1.98 -2.70 12.41
N LEU A 164 -1.05 -3.64 12.17
CA LEU A 164 -0.69 -4.65 13.17
C LEU A 164 -0.03 -4.01 14.39
N ASP A 165 0.87 -3.03 14.22
CA ASP A 165 1.47 -2.30 15.34
C ASP A 165 0.40 -1.62 16.19
N VAL A 166 -0.51 -0.87 15.55
CA VAL A 166 -1.61 -0.20 16.24
C VAL A 166 -2.49 -1.21 17.00
N THR A 167 -2.75 -2.38 16.39
CA THR A 167 -3.52 -3.45 17.03
C THR A 167 -2.78 -4.03 18.25
N ILE A 168 -1.49 -4.35 18.10
CA ILE A 168 -0.63 -4.88 19.17
C ILE A 168 -0.54 -3.89 20.32
N ASP A 169 -0.36 -2.60 20.02
CA ASP A 169 -0.30 -1.53 21.04
C ASP A 169 -1.65 -1.39 21.77
N SER A 170 -2.77 -1.43 21.05
CA SER A 170 -4.12 -1.34 21.64
C SER A 170 -4.44 -2.51 22.57
N LEU A 171 -3.85 -3.67 22.32
CA LEU A 171 -3.98 -4.88 23.15
C LEU A 171 -2.96 -4.93 24.30
N ASN A 172 -2.09 -3.91 24.47
CA ASN A 172 -0.98 -3.87 25.43
C ASN A 172 0.01 -5.05 25.28
N LEU A 173 0.29 -5.43 24.03
CA LEU A 173 1.20 -6.53 23.69
C LEU A 173 2.55 -6.04 23.13
N SER A 174 2.83 -4.74 23.21
CA SER A 174 4.10 -4.13 22.76
C SER A 174 5.30 -4.80 23.44
N GLY A 175 6.30 -5.19 22.65
CA GLY A 175 7.47 -5.93 23.13
C GLY A 175 7.26 -7.43 23.31
N LYS A 176 6.03 -7.96 23.31
CA LYS A 176 5.75 -9.39 23.38
C LYS A 176 5.61 -10.04 22.01
N ILE A 177 5.31 -9.25 20.98
CA ILE A 177 5.22 -9.66 19.59
C ILE A 177 5.99 -8.66 18.75
N ASN A 178 6.75 -9.14 17.77
CA ASN A 178 7.50 -8.32 16.84
C ASN A 178 6.84 -8.36 15.45
N VAL A 179 6.50 -7.20 14.90
CA VAL A 179 6.15 -7.06 13.47
C VAL A 179 7.44 -6.81 12.69
N SER A 180 7.77 -7.72 11.80
CA SER A 180 9.00 -7.66 11.00
C SER A 180 9.07 -6.40 10.14
N ASN A 181 10.26 -5.81 10.03
CA ASN A 181 10.56 -4.77 9.06
C ASN A 181 10.66 -5.30 7.62
N PHE A 182 10.64 -6.61 7.45
CA PHE A 182 10.70 -7.27 6.15
C PHE A 182 9.41 -8.04 5.91
N GLY A 183 8.77 -7.73 4.78
CA GLY A 183 7.64 -8.47 4.26
C GLY A 183 8.02 -9.40 3.12
N PHE A 184 7.01 -9.94 2.44
CA PHE A 184 7.22 -10.80 1.29
C PHE A 184 6.08 -10.64 0.28
N LEU A 185 6.40 -10.91 -0.99
CA LEU A 185 5.43 -10.87 -2.09
C LEU A 185 5.24 -12.28 -2.64
N VAL A 186 3.98 -12.66 -2.83
CA VAL A 186 3.62 -13.89 -3.53
C VAL A 186 3.09 -13.50 -4.91
N LEU A 187 3.92 -13.67 -5.91
CA LEU A 187 3.68 -13.31 -7.31
C LEU A 187 3.44 -14.56 -8.14
N THR A 188 3.13 -14.40 -9.43
CA THR A 188 3.11 -15.53 -10.36
C THR A 188 4.46 -15.70 -11.03
N TYR A 189 4.86 -16.95 -11.28
CA TYR A 189 6.03 -17.23 -12.10
C TYR A 189 5.77 -16.84 -13.57
N PRO A 190 6.75 -16.27 -14.30
CA PRO A 190 6.56 -15.88 -15.69
C PRO A 190 6.01 -17.01 -16.57
N GLY A 191 4.93 -16.72 -17.29
CA GLY A 191 4.29 -17.69 -18.19
C GLY A 191 3.50 -18.79 -17.50
N SER A 192 3.34 -18.76 -16.18
CA SER A 192 2.54 -19.75 -15.45
C SER A 192 1.84 -19.15 -14.22
N ASN A 193 0.84 -19.87 -13.69
CA ASN A 193 0.19 -19.52 -12.44
C ASN A 193 0.85 -20.20 -11.21
N ARG A 194 2.11 -20.60 -11.32
CA ARG A 194 2.87 -21.10 -10.18
C ARG A 194 3.29 -19.92 -9.30
N PRO A 195 3.28 -20.07 -7.96
CA PRO A 195 3.75 -19.01 -7.09
C PRO A 195 5.27 -18.80 -7.20
N SER A 196 5.66 -17.53 -7.24
CA SER A 196 7.03 -17.07 -7.04
C SER A 196 7.03 -16.16 -5.81
N VAL A 197 7.82 -16.50 -4.80
CA VAL A 197 7.88 -15.72 -3.56
C VAL A 197 9.15 -14.89 -3.52
N ARG A 198 8.97 -13.59 -3.37
CA ARG A 198 10.06 -12.64 -3.08
C ARG A 198 10.05 -12.39 -1.57
N GLY A 199 11.03 -12.95 -0.89
CA GLY A 199 11.26 -12.68 0.53
C GLY A 199 12.05 -11.40 0.77
N LYS A 200 12.08 -10.95 2.02
CA LYS A 200 12.92 -9.84 2.50
C LYS A 200 12.66 -8.50 1.80
N GLU A 201 11.40 -8.22 1.46
CA GLU A 201 10.99 -6.91 0.98
C GLU A 201 11.09 -5.91 2.14
N ASP A 202 11.98 -4.92 2.04
CA ASP A 202 12.19 -3.91 3.08
C ASP A 202 10.99 -2.96 3.17
N LEU A 203 10.31 -2.96 4.31
CA LEU A 203 9.10 -2.18 4.55
C LEU A 203 9.31 -0.98 5.48
N ARG A 204 10.53 -0.72 5.95
CA ARG A 204 10.79 0.35 6.93
C ARG A 204 10.29 1.70 6.44
N TYR A 205 10.60 2.05 5.20
CA TYR A 205 10.13 3.31 4.60
C TYR A 205 8.61 3.36 4.48
N GLN A 206 7.97 2.32 3.97
CA GLN A 206 6.51 2.29 3.76
C GLN A 206 5.75 2.28 5.09
N ARG A 207 6.27 1.57 6.09
CA ARG A 207 5.70 1.53 7.45
C ARG A 207 5.74 2.91 8.10
N GLU A 208 6.90 3.58 8.10
CA GLU A 208 7.04 4.95 8.62
C GLU A 208 6.18 5.95 7.83
N ARG A 209 6.09 5.79 6.53
CA ARG A 209 5.24 6.62 5.68
C ARG A 209 3.76 6.46 6.03
N SER A 210 3.29 5.23 6.24
CA SER A 210 1.91 4.97 6.67
C SER A 210 1.65 5.62 8.02
N LYS A 211 2.50 5.37 9.02
CA LYS A 211 2.42 5.99 10.35
C LYS A 211 2.33 7.52 10.25
N ARG A 212 3.27 8.14 9.52
CA ARG A 212 3.28 9.59 9.36
C ARG A 212 2.05 10.11 8.62
N GLY A 213 1.50 9.36 7.67
CA GLY A 213 0.25 9.70 6.99
C GLY A 213 -0.92 9.82 7.95
N PHE A 214 -1.06 8.88 8.88
CA PHE A 214 -2.10 8.92 9.92
C PHE A 214 -1.87 10.08 10.91
N GLU A 215 -0.63 10.31 11.35
CA GLU A 215 -0.27 11.42 12.23
C GLU A 215 -0.59 12.79 11.59
N LEU A 216 -0.30 12.95 10.30
CA LEU A 216 -0.60 14.19 9.56
C LEU A 216 -2.10 14.40 9.40
N LEU A 217 -2.88 13.35 9.18
CA LEU A 217 -4.34 13.45 9.12
C LEU A 217 -4.93 13.85 10.48
N GLU A 218 -4.39 13.33 11.57
CA GLU A 218 -4.80 13.71 12.92
C GLU A 218 -4.43 15.17 13.24
N GLN A 219 -3.20 15.59 12.88
CA GLN A 219 -2.77 16.99 13.01
C GLN A 219 -3.65 17.93 12.17
N ALA A 220 -3.95 17.56 10.91
CA ALA A 220 -4.85 18.35 10.07
C ALA A 220 -6.24 18.49 10.69
N ALA A 221 -6.77 17.41 11.27
CA ALA A 221 -8.04 17.44 11.97
C ALA A 221 -8.03 18.39 13.18
N HIS A 222 -6.97 18.38 13.97
CA HIS A 222 -6.81 19.29 15.11
C HIS A 222 -6.70 20.75 14.67
N LEU A 223 -5.95 21.04 13.60
CA LEU A 223 -5.84 22.39 13.05
C LEU A 223 -7.20 22.89 12.55
N MET A 224 -7.93 22.07 11.80
CA MET A 224 -9.26 22.43 11.31
C MET A 224 -10.25 22.70 12.47
N ASN A 225 -10.27 21.85 13.50
CA ASN A 225 -11.10 22.08 14.67
C ASN A 225 -10.70 23.35 15.46
N GLY A 226 -9.41 23.72 15.47
CA GLY A 226 -8.91 24.92 16.13
C GLY A 226 -9.16 26.20 15.33
N GLU A 227 -9.03 26.16 14.03
CA GLU A 227 -9.19 27.33 13.15
C GLU A 227 -10.66 27.61 12.78
N TYR A 228 -11.50 26.57 12.70
CA TYR A 228 -12.90 26.67 12.26
C TYR A 228 -13.93 26.40 13.38
N GLY A 229 -13.51 25.87 14.53
CA GLY A 229 -14.38 25.54 15.65
C GLY A 229 -14.58 26.70 16.67
N GLY A 230 -13.93 27.86 16.47
CA GLY A 230 -13.92 28.98 17.40
C GLY A 230 -14.67 30.23 16.93
N GLY A 231 -15.36 30.22 15.81
CA GLY A 231 -16.12 31.35 15.28
C GLY A 231 -17.62 31.11 15.39
N ASP A 232 -18.34 32.10 15.92
CA ASP A 232 -19.83 32.17 15.92
C ASP A 232 -20.43 32.28 14.50
N SER A 233 -19.78 31.76 13.49
CA SER A 233 -20.31 31.71 12.12
C SER A 233 -21.20 30.49 11.97
N GLU A 234 -22.48 30.71 11.72
CA GLU A 234 -23.52 29.69 11.51
C GLU A 234 -23.32 28.82 10.26
N GLU A 235 -22.25 29.02 9.47
CA GLU A 235 -21.92 28.24 8.29
C GLU A 235 -20.63 27.45 8.54
N GLU A 236 -20.76 26.16 8.77
CA GLU A 236 -19.62 25.23 8.67
C GLU A 236 -19.09 25.22 7.24
N PRO A 237 -17.77 25.45 7.02
CA PRO A 237 -17.22 25.41 5.66
C PRO A 237 -17.44 24.04 5.04
N ASP A 238 -17.87 24.01 3.78
CA ASP A 238 -18.03 22.75 3.04
C ASP A 238 -16.66 22.06 2.99
N LEU A 239 -16.55 20.88 3.61
CA LEU A 239 -15.34 20.08 3.64
C LEU A 239 -14.79 19.83 2.22
N ILE A 240 -15.68 19.77 1.22
CA ILE A 240 -15.30 19.60 -0.19
C ILE A 240 -14.56 20.83 -0.69
N ASP A 241 -15.05 22.03 -0.36
CA ASP A 241 -14.43 23.27 -0.78
C ASP A 241 -13.08 23.48 -0.07
N LEU A 242 -12.95 23.09 1.21
CA LEU A 242 -11.66 23.07 1.91
C LEU A 242 -10.64 22.14 1.20
N VAL A 243 -11.07 20.94 0.84
CA VAL A 243 -10.21 19.99 0.12
C VAL A 243 -9.83 20.51 -1.29
N LEU A 244 -10.76 21.18 -1.99
CA LEU A 244 -10.51 21.75 -3.32
C LEU A 244 -9.50 22.90 -3.27
N ASN A 245 -9.57 23.73 -2.23
CA ASN A 245 -8.71 24.91 -2.06
C ASN A 245 -7.41 24.62 -1.30
N ALA A 246 -7.23 23.39 -0.76
CA ALA A 246 -6.01 23.03 -0.05
C ALA A 246 -4.78 23.08 -0.95
N THR A 247 -3.67 23.60 -0.42
CA THR A 247 -2.35 23.49 -1.07
C THR A 247 -2.01 22.02 -1.23
N THR A 248 -1.67 21.61 -2.44
CA THR A 248 -1.37 20.22 -2.76
C THR A 248 0.10 20.06 -3.10
N SER A 249 0.69 18.95 -2.64
CA SER A 249 2.00 18.48 -3.05
C SER A 249 1.82 17.12 -3.73
N PHE A 250 2.27 17.00 -4.97
CA PHE A 250 2.22 15.76 -5.72
C PHE A 250 3.42 14.89 -5.35
N GLN A 251 3.19 13.58 -5.24
CA GLN A 251 4.22 12.57 -4.98
C GLN A 251 3.93 11.33 -5.84
N ASP A 252 4.94 10.51 -6.11
CA ASP A 252 4.81 9.30 -6.94
C ASP A 252 3.64 8.39 -6.51
N SER A 253 3.40 8.31 -5.21
CA SER A 253 2.29 7.53 -4.66
C SER A 253 0.90 8.12 -4.92
N CYS A 254 0.81 9.42 -5.28
CA CYS A 254 -0.47 10.02 -5.61
C CYS A 254 -1.13 9.30 -6.78
N VAL A 255 -0.33 8.89 -7.78
CA VAL A 255 -0.83 8.14 -8.94
C VAL A 255 -1.51 6.83 -8.55
N ALA A 256 -1.03 6.19 -7.48
CA ALA A 256 -1.55 4.90 -7.02
C ALA A 256 -2.72 5.02 -6.03
N PHE A 257 -2.80 6.10 -5.25
CA PHE A 257 -3.68 6.16 -4.08
C PHE A 257 -4.54 7.43 -3.97
N CYS A 258 -4.32 8.45 -4.80
CA CYS A 258 -5.03 9.71 -4.69
C CYS A 258 -5.95 9.92 -5.89
N GLU A 259 -7.25 10.00 -5.65
CA GLU A 259 -8.25 10.23 -6.69
C GLU A 259 -8.15 11.62 -7.34
N ARG A 260 -7.45 12.56 -6.70
CA ARG A 260 -7.15 13.89 -7.25
C ARG A 260 -5.83 13.97 -8.02
N ALA A 261 -5.11 12.85 -8.20
CA ALA A 261 -3.82 12.85 -8.87
C ALA A 261 -3.89 13.47 -10.29
N ASP A 262 -4.90 13.08 -11.07
CA ASP A 262 -5.11 13.62 -12.41
C ASP A 262 -5.39 15.12 -12.40
N SER A 263 -6.16 15.62 -11.43
CA SER A 263 -6.44 17.05 -11.27
C SER A 263 -5.21 17.84 -10.86
N CYS A 264 -4.37 17.28 -9.97
CA CYS A 264 -3.09 17.90 -9.59
C CYS A 264 -2.13 17.94 -10.78
N TYR A 265 -2.04 16.85 -11.54
CA TYR A 265 -1.23 16.77 -12.75
C TYR A 265 -1.69 17.81 -13.77
N GLN A 266 -2.99 17.90 -14.04
CA GLN A 266 -3.53 18.89 -14.99
C GLN A 266 -3.26 20.33 -14.54
N ARG A 267 -3.42 20.64 -13.25
CA ARG A 267 -3.09 21.97 -12.71
C ARG A 267 -1.60 22.32 -12.89
N ALA A 268 -0.70 21.34 -12.69
CA ALA A 268 0.72 21.52 -12.92
C ALA A 268 1.02 21.82 -14.41
N LEU A 269 0.37 21.11 -15.32
CA LEU A 269 0.49 21.37 -16.76
C LEU A 269 -0.04 22.76 -17.14
N ASP A 270 -1.23 23.13 -16.64
CA ASP A 270 -1.86 24.43 -16.92
C ASP A 270 -1.03 25.59 -16.37
N ALA A 271 -0.42 25.43 -15.19
CA ALA A 271 0.51 26.39 -14.60
C ALA A 271 1.93 26.31 -15.20
N ASN A 272 2.21 25.25 -15.97
CA ASN A 272 3.55 24.93 -16.50
C ASN A 272 4.63 24.88 -15.40
N ASP A 273 4.25 24.33 -14.23
CA ASP A 273 5.03 24.33 -12.99
C ASP A 273 5.42 22.92 -12.55
N GLY A 274 6.72 22.60 -12.69
CA GLY A 274 7.28 21.31 -12.29
C GLY A 274 7.27 21.08 -10.78
N VAL A 275 7.34 22.16 -9.97
CA VAL A 275 7.32 22.09 -8.50
C VAL A 275 6.01 21.47 -8.00
N ALA A 276 4.91 21.78 -8.67
CA ALA A 276 3.59 21.22 -8.36
C ALA A 276 3.53 19.68 -8.49
N LEU A 277 4.47 19.07 -9.23
CA LEU A 277 4.61 17.61 -9.37
C LEU A 277 5.63 17.00 -8.39
N GLY A 278 6.17 17.80 -7.50
CA GLY A 278 7.09 17.39 -6.44
C GLY A 278 8.56 17.70 -6.74
N ASP A 279 9.35 17.72 -5.66
CA ASP A 279 10.77 18.11 -5.72
C ASP A 279 11.62 17.20 -6.62
N ASP A 280 11.26 15.93 -6.76
CA ASP A 280 11.99 14.99 -7.62
C ASP A 280 11.77 15.31 -9.09
N VAL A 281 10.55 15.71 -9.48
CA VAL A 281 10.24 16.14 -10.84
C VAL A 281 10.94 17.46 -11.13
N GLU A 282 10.89 18.43 -10.21
CA GLU A 282 11.58 19.71 -10.37
C GLU A 282 13.09 19.52 -10.54
N ARG A 283 13.71 18.72 -9.69
CA ARG A 283 15.14 18.37 -9.82
C ARG A 283 15.47 17.65 -11.12
N PHE A 284 14.57 16.77 -11.57
CA PHE A 284 14.75 16.06 -12.83
C PHE A 284 14.66 17.01 -14.04
N LEU A 285 13.72 17.93 -14.02
CA LEU A 285 13.54 18.94 -15.07
C LEU A 285 14.66 20.00 -15.08
N ASN A 286 15.28 20.24 -13.93
CA ASN A 286 16.37 21.20 -13.76
C ASN A 286 16.05 22.58 -14.35
N GLY A 287 14.86 23.12 -14.03
CA GLY A 287 14.38 24.42 -14.48
C GLY A 287 13.84 24.46 -15.93
N ILE A 288 13.70 23.30 -16.58
CA ILE A 288 13.02 23.20 -17.88
C ILE A 288 11.53 23.07 -17.64
N ALA A 289 10.74 23.93 -18.28
CA ALA A 289 9.30 23.95 -18.14
C ALA A 289 8.64 22.66 -18.63
N LEU A 290 7.50 22.28 -18.02
CA LEU A 290 6.81 21.02 -18.31
C LEU A 290 6.38 20.89 -19.78
N ASP A 291 5.81 21.95 -20.37
CA ASP A 291 5.42 21.99 -21.76
C ASP A 291 6.61 21.75 -22.70
N ARG A 292 7.78 22.28 -22.31
CA ARG A 292 9.00 22.09 -23.07
C ARG A 292 9.52 20.65 -22.95
N ALA A 293 9.48 20.06 -21.76
CA ALA A 293 9.85 18.67 -21.55
C ALA A 293 8.94 17.73 -22.36
N GLU A 294 7.63 17.99 -22.36
CA GLU A 294 6.66 17.25 -23.17
C GLU A 294 6.94 17.36 -24.67
N ALA A 295 7.26 18.58 -25.14
CA ALA A 295 7.61 18.81 -26.54
C ALA A 295 8.88 18.05 -26.95
N LEU A 296 9.87 17.92 -26.05
CA LEU A 296 11.09 17.14 -26.30
C LEU A 296 10.76 15.65 -26.44
N ILE A 297 9.92 15.09 -25.57
CA ILE A 297 9.46 13.69 -25.66
C ILE A 297 8.72 13.45 -27.00
N LYS A 298 7.93 14.42 -27.44
CA LYS A 298 7.20 14.39 -28.73
C LYS A 298 8.08 14.61 -29.95
N GLY A 299 9.41 14.71 -29.78
CA GLY A 299 10.39 14.77 -30.89
C GLY A 299 10.79 16.18 -31.30
N THR A 300 10.48 17.23 -30.53
CA THR A 300 11.01 18.56 -30.79
C THR A 300 12.52 18.60 -30.51
N LYS A 301 13.28 19.25 -31.37
CA LYS A 301 14.75 19.35 -31.23
C LYS A 301 15.14 20.19 -30.01
N PRO A 302 16.13 19.75 -29.21
CA PRO A 302 16.70 20.53 -28.13
C PRO A 302 17.27 21.88 -28.66
N LYS A 303 17.07 22.94 -27.88
CA LYS A 303 17.58 24.30 -28.18
C LYS A 303 18.95 24.59 -27.57
N ASN A 304 19.31 23.85 -26.52
CA ASN A 304 20.56 24.02 -25.75
C ASN A 304 21.04 22.74 -25.13
N GLY A 305 22.18 22.78 -24.44
CA GLY A 305 22.76 21.60 -23.76
C GLY A 305 21.86 21.03 -22.66
N ALA A 306 21.23 21.89 -21.85
CA ALA A 306 20.35 21.44 -20.77
C ALA A 306 19.14 20.65 -21.30
N GLU A 307 18.54 21.08 -22.40
CA GLU A 307 17.46 20.35 -23.06
C GLU A 307 17.96 19.03 -23.69
N SER A 308 19.17 19.01 -24.22
CA SER A 308 19.78 17.77 -24.74
C SER A 308 20.03 16.77 -23.65
N ASP A 309 20.51 17.22 -22.49
CA ASP A 309 20.76 16.40 -21.32
C ASP A 309 19.43 15.86 -20.72
N LEU A 310 18.38 16.70 -20.69
CA LEU A 310 17.06 16.27 -20.27
C LEU A 310 16.50 15.23 -21.23
N LEU A 311 16.58 15.45 -22.54
CA LEU A 311 16.09 14.49 -23.54
C LEU A 311 16.83 13.16 -23.42
N ALA A 312 18.15 13.17 -23.22
CA ALA A 312 18.92 11.94 -22.98
C ALA A 312 18.40 11.20 -21.75
N ARG A 313 18.17 11.89 -20.63
CA ARG A 313 17.60 11.28 -19.41
C ARG A 313 16.16 10.76 -19.58
N LEU A 314 15.35 11.41 -20.40
CA LEU A 314 13.96 10.99 -20.70
C LEU A 314 13.91 9.78 -21.63
N THR A 315 14.91 9.62 -22.51
CA THR A 315 14.96 8.56 -23.53
C THR A 315 15.87 7.40 -23.14
N ASP A 316 16.76 7.61 -22.19
CA ASP A 316 17.64 6.55 -21.68
C ASP A 316 16.83 5.60 -20.80
N PRO A 317 16.83 4.29 -21.05
CA PRO A 317 16.28 3.34 -20.12
C PRO A 317 17.01 3.53 -18.78
N LEU A 318 16.25 3.81 -17.71
CA LEU A 318 16.80 4.01 -16.37
C LEU A 318 17.88 2.97 -16.09
N PRO A 319 19.10 3.38 -15.68
CA PRO A 319 20.16 2.44 -15.39
C PRO A 319 19.63 1.46 -14.33
N GLU A 320 19.84 0.18 -14.55
CA GLU A 320 19.60 -0.86 -13.54
C GLU A 320 20.41 -0.46 -12.30
N LEU A 321 19.73 0.02 -11.27
CA LEU A 321 20.37 0.25 -9.99
C LEU A 321 20.76 -1.10 -9.39
N PRO A 322 21.99 -1.23 -8.90
CA PRO A 322 22.55 -2.49 -8.41
C PRO A 322 21.76 -3.09 -7.23
#